data_19e56ef5c505ebe23b86067afc3f1ba7
#
_entry.id   19e56ef5c505ebe23b86067afc3f1ba7
#
_cell.length_a   1.000
_cell.length_b   1.000
_cell.length_c   1.000
_cell.angle_alpha   90.00
_cell.angle_beta   90.00
_cell.angle_gamma   90.00
#
_symmetry.space_group_name_H-M   'P 1'
#
loop_
_entity.id
_entity.type
_entity.pdbx_description
1 polymer ?
#
loop_
_entity_poly.entity_id
_entity_poly.type
_entity_poly.pdbx_seq_one_letter_code
_entity_poly.pdbx_strand_id
1 'polypeptide(L)'
;MIDAELLERARRVRLLLLDVDGVLTDGRLYYGAEGEVMKAFDVKDGHGIVMLRDHVQLGVISGRPGHARRRLEELRFQHLVFSQRDKLAGYAQLAHLGIDDGEVGYMGDDVNDLGLLARVGLSACPADAHPAVRRAVHFVSAAPGGRGAVRELCELVLRAKGLRAH
;
A
#
# COMPACT_ATOMS: atom_id res chain seq x y z
N MET A 1 18.16 3.69 13.84
CA MET A 1 17.36 2.62 14.51
C MET A 1 15.91 2.85 14.18
N ILE A 2 15.15 1.79 13.88
CA ILE A 2 13.70 1.89 13.70
C ILE A 2 13.09 2.15 15.07
N ASP A 3 12.20 3.13 15.16
CA ASP A 3 11.52 3.50 16.40
C ASP A 3 10.66 2.34 16.94
N ALA A 4 10.64 2.15 18.26
CA ALA A 4 9.89 1.10 18.93
C ALA A 4 8.37 1.26 18.73
N GLU A 5 7.86 2.50 18.68
CA GLU A 5 6.46 2.78 18.39
C GLU A 5 6.08 2.35 16.97
N LEU A 6 6.94 2.65 15.99
CA LEU A 6 6.72 2.23 14.59
C LEU A 6 6.68 0.70 14.47
N LEU A 7 7.57 -0.01 15.16
CA LEU A 7 7.55 -1.48 15.18
C LEU A 7 6.27 -2.03 15.82
N GLU A 8 5.79 -1.44 16.90
CA GLU A 8 4.55 -1.89 17.54
C GLU A 8 3.32 -1.67 16.63
N ARG A 9 3.25 -0.53 15.92
CA ARG A 9 2.23 -0.27 14.91
C ARG A 9 2.28 -1.32 13.78
N ALA A 10 3.46 -1.59 13.26
CA ALA A 10 3.67 -2.57 12.19
C ALA A 10 3.33 -4.01 12.64
N ARG A 11 3.63 -4.35 13.90
CA ARG A 11 3.31 -5.67 14.49
C ARG A 11 1.80 -5.95 14.51
N ARG A 12 0.99 -4.93 14.74
CA ARG A 12 -0.48 -5.04 14.82
C ARG A 12 -1.16 -5.23 13.47
N VAL A 13 -0.48 -4.93 12.35
CA VAL A 13 -1.09 -4.99 11.01
C VAL A 13 -1.64 -6.38 10.71
N ARG A 14 -2.94 -6.46 10.41
CA ARG A 14 -3.66 -7.65 9.94
C ARG A 14 -4.17 -7.49 8.51
N LEU A 15 -4.39 -6.25 8.09
CA LEU A 15 -4.76 -5.86 6.73
C LEU A 15 -3.79 -4.79 6.24
N LEU A 16 -3.09 -5.05 5.14
CA LEU A 16 -2.26 -4.05 4.46
C LEU A 16 -2.95 -3.62 3.18
N LEU A 17 -3.29 -2.34 3.12
CA LEU A 17 -3.89 -1.69 1.96
C LEU A 17 -2.85 -0.83 1.24
N LEU A 18 -2.88 -0.83 -0.08
CA LEU A 18 -1.99 -0.04 -0.92
C LEU A 18 -2.80 0.77 -1.94
N ASP A 19 -2.34 1.98 -2.27
CA ASP A 19 -2.70 2.60 -3.54
C ASP A 19 -1.94 1.90 -4.68
N VAL A 20 -2.35 2.13 -5.90
CA VAL A 20 -1.71 1.55 -7.10
C VAL A 20 -0.76 2.55 -7.73
N ASP A 21 -1.29 3.65 -8.25
CA ASP A 21 -0.50 4.65 -8.98
C ASP A 21 0.33 5.50 -8.02
N GLY A 22 1.65 5.51 -8.19
CA GLY A 22 2.58 6.19 -7.30
C GLY A 22 3.03 5.37 -6.09
N VAL A 23 2.44 4.20 -5.82
CA VAL A 23 2.81 3.27 -4.75
C VAL A 23 3.34 1.95 -5.30
N LEU A 24 2.48 1.15 -5.94
CA LEU A 24 2.88 -0.08 -6.65
C LEU A 24 3.52 0.21 -8.01
N THR A 25 3.26 1.37 -8.57
CA THR A 25 3.89 1.91 -9.80
C THR A 25 4.64 3.20 -9.48
N ASP A 26 5.40 3.71 -10.45
CA ASP A 26 6.08 5.01 -10.35
C ASP A 26 5.17 6.22 -10.64
N GLY A 27 3.85 6.00 -10.71
CA GLY A 27 2.84 7.03 -10.97
C GLY A 27 2.72 7.46 -12.43
N ARG A 28 3.53 6.92 -13.36
CA ARG A 28 3.44 7.22 -14.78
C ARG A 28 2.28 6.49 -15.43
N LEU A 29 1.64 7.17 -16.34
CA LEU A 29 0.56 6.63 -17.15
C LEU A 29 1.05 6.45 -18.59
N TYR A 30 0.85 5.26 -19.14
CA TYR A 30 1.23 4.93 -20.51
C TYR A 30 -0.04 4.90 -21.36
N TYR A 31 -0.21 5.93 -22.22
CA TYR A 31 -1.41 6.13 -23.03
C TYR A 31 -1.18 5.79 -24.49
N GLY A 32 -2.06 4.99 -25.04
CA GLY A 32 -2.26 4.81 -26.46
C GLY A 32 -3.46 5.62 -26.98
N ALA A 33 -3.85 5.41 -28.24
CA ALA A 33 -4.97 6.12 -28.86
C ALA A 33 -6.32 5.86 -28.15
N GLU A 34 -6.49 4.70 -27.54
CA GLU A 34 -7.74 4.28 -26.89
C GLU A 34 -7.69 4.40 -25.35
N GLY A 35 -6.67 5.05 -24.78
CA GLY A 35 -6.51 5.26 -23.34
C GLY A 35 -5.26 4.59 -22.75
N GLU A 36 -5.31 4.27 -21.47
CA GLU A 36 -4.18 3.64 -20.76
C GLU A 36 -3.95 2.22 -21.28
N VAL A 37 -2.72 1.93 -21.72
CA VAL A 37 -2.35 0.66 -22.37
C VAL A 37 -1.57 -0.29 -21.46
N MET A 38 -0.83 0.22 -20.46
CA MET A 38 -0.05 -0.62 -19.56
C MET A 38 0.29 0.08 -18.22
N LYS A 39 0.68 -0.74 -17.25
CA LYS A 39 1.33 -0.32 -15.99
C LYS A 39 2.61 -1.12 -15.80
N ALA A 40 3.63 -0.47 -15.26
CA ALA A 40 4.89 -1.11 -14.88
C ALA A 40 4.92 -1.35 -13.37
N PHE A 41 5.30 -2.57 -12.97
CA PHE A 41 5.42 -2.99 -11.58
C PHE A 41 6.85 -3.45 -11.29
N ASP A 42 7.32 -3.19 -10.07
CA ASP A 42 8.63 -3.63 -9.61
C ASP A 42 8.58 -5.09 -9.10
N VAL A 43 9.56 -5.90 -9.53
CA VAL A 43 9.66 -7.32 -9.12
C VAL A 43 9.98 -7.45 -7.63
N LYS A 44 10.77 -6.53 -7.06
CA LYS A 44 11.16 -6.56 -5.64
C LYS A 44 9.97 -6.23 -4.73
N ASP A 45 9.13 -5.26 -5.14
CA ASP A 45 7.86 -4.98 -4.47
C ASP A 45 6.94 -6.21 -4.50
N GLY A 46 6.81 -6.84 -5.66
CA GLY A 46 6.06 -8.09 -5.80
C GLY A 46 6.58 -9.20 -4.90
N HIS A 47 7.90 -9.35 -4.75
CA HIS A 47 8.48 -10.35 -3.85
C HIS A 47 8.22 -10.03 -2.37
N GLY A 48 8.28 -8.76 -1.96
CA GLY A 48 7.89 -8.34 -0.61
C GLY A 48 6.44 -8.74 -0.28
N ILE A 49 5.53 -8.51 -1.22
CA ILE A 49 4.12 -8.92 -1.11
C ILE A 49 4.00 -10.44 -0.96
N VAL A 50 4.72 -11.22 -1.77
CA VAL A 50 4.72 -12.69 -1.69
C VAL A 50 5.18 -13.18 -0.32
N MET A 51 6.21 -12.58 0.27
CA MET A 51 6.68 -12.95 1.61
C MET A 51 5.66 -12.61 2.70
N LEU A 52 4.88 -11.54 2.53
CA LEU A 52 3.96 -11.03 3.55
C LEU A 52 2.56 -11.65 3.48
N ARG A 53 2.08 -12.04 2.29
CA ARG A 53 0.68 -12.40 2.00
C ARG A 53 0.10 -13.56 2.82
N ASP A 54 0.95 -14.44 3.35
CA ASP A 54 0.51 -15.57 4.18
C ASP A 54 0.37 -15.17 5.68
N HIS A 55 0.72 -13.94 6.02
CA HIS A 55 0.73 -13.41 7.40
C HIS A 55 -0.25 -12.27 7.64
N VAL A 56 -0.67 -11.57 6.58
CA VAL A 56 -1.65 -10.48 6.61
C VAL A 56 -2.56 -10.55 5.40
N GLN A 57 -3.76 -10.00 5.51
CA GLN A 57 -4.61 -9.77 4.34
C GLN A 57 -4.07 -8.61 3.51
N LEU A 58 -4.24 -8.69 2.21
CA LEU A 58 -3.76 -7.68 1.27
C LEU A 58 -4.92 -7.10 0.47
N GLY A 59 -4.93 -5.78 0.32
CA GLY A 59 -5.91 -5.11 -0.51
C GLY A 59 -5.37 -3.86 -1.19
N VAL A 60 -6.10 -3.38 -2.18
CA VAL A 60 -5.85 -2.09 -2.84
C VAL A 60 -7.10 -1.23 -2.85
N ILE A 61 -6.90 0.09 -2.78
CA ILE A 61 -7.93 1.09 -3.03
C ILE A 61 -7.38 2.06 -4.07
N SER A 62 -7.87 1.97 -5.31
CA SER A 62 -7.42 2.77 -6.44
C SER A 62 -8.53 3.65 -6.99
N GLY A 63 -8.22 4.92 -7.28
CA GLY A 63 -9.13 5.85 -7.95
C GLY A 63 -9.33 5.56 -9.45
N ARG A 64 -8.53 4.69 -10.02
CA ARG A 64 -8.52 4.35 -11.45
C ARG A 64 -9.14 2.97 -11.71
N PRO A 65 -9.60 2.68 -12.95
CA PRO A 65 -10.10 1.36 -13.31
C PRO A 65 -9.01 0.28 -13.27
N GLY A 66 -9.42 -0.96 -13.31
CA GLY A 66 -8.65 -2.14 -12.92
C GLY A 66 -7.54 -2.63 -13.86
N HIS A 67 -6.77 -1.78 -14.53
CA HIS A 67 -5.61 -2.21 -15.35
C HIS A 67 -4.53 -2.95 -14.53
N ALA A 68 -4.48 -2.72 -13.22
CA ALA A 68 -3.60 -3.46 -12.30
C ALA A 68 -4.13 -4.84 -11.90
N ARG A 69 -5.41 -5.16 -12.16
CA ARG A 69 -6.12 -6.34 -11.64
C ARG A 69 -5.32 -7.63 -11.84
N ARG A 70 -4.89 -7.89 -13.07
CA ARG A 70 -4.16 -9.13 -13.38
C ARG A 70 -2.92 -9.31 -12.50
N ARG A 71 -2.13 -8.24 -12.33
CA ARG A 71 -0.94 -8.27 -11.48
C ARG A 71 -1.27 -8.52 -10.01
N LEU A 72 -2.32 -7.89 -9.51
CA LEU A 72 -2.78 -8.04 -8.13
C LEU A 72 -3.32 -9.46 -7.85
N GLU A 73 -4.03 -10.05 -8.81
CA GLU A 73 -4.49 -11.45 -8.72
C GLU A 73 -3.32 -12.43 -8.71
N GLU A 74 -2.30 -12.24 -9.56
CA GLU A 74 -1.06 -13.04 -9.54
C GLU A 74 -0.36 -12.95 -8.17
N LEU A 75 -0.36 -11.80 -7.54
CA LEU A 75 0.19 -11.57 -6.19
C LEU A 75 -0.75 -12.03 -5.06
N ARG A 76 -1.96 -12.50 -5.38
CA ARG A 76 -3.01 -12.98 -4.46
C ARG A 76 -3.52 -11.93 -3.49
N PHE A 77 -3.76 -10.71 -3.98
CA PHE A 77 -4.53 -9.73 -3.23
C PHE A 77 -5.98 -10.20 -3.07
N GLN A 78 -6.50 -10.13 -1.84
CA GLN A 78 -7.85 -10.58 -1.51
C GLN A 78 -8.91 -9.50 -1.74
N HIS A 79 -8.53 -8.21 -1.59
CA HIS A 79 -9.46 -7.09 -1.59
C HIS A 79 -9.07 -6.08 -2.67
N LEU A 80 -9.90 -5.95 -3.71
CA LEU A 80 -9.64 -5.09 -4.86
C LEU A 80 -10.76 -4.05 -5.00
N VAL A 81 -10.49 -2.81 -4.58
CA VAL A 81 -11.40 -1.67 -4.71
C VAL A 81 -10.87 -0.73 -5.78
N PHE A 82 -11.49 -0.74 -6.95
CA PHE A 82 -11.14 0.10 -8.09
C PHE A 82 -12.18 1.19 -8.33
N SER A 83 -11.80 2.20 -9.12
CA SER A 83 -12.65 3.33 -9.51
C SER A 83 -13.22 4.11 -8.31
N GLN A 84 -12.48 4.10 -7.20
CA GLN A 84 -12.88 4.78 -5.96
C GLN A 84 -11.88 5.86 -5.60
N ARG A 85 -12.20 7.11 -5.97
CA ARG A 85 -11.33 8.27 -5.71
C ARG A 85 -11.35 8.69 -4.24
N ASP A 86 -12.49 8.56 -3.57
CA ASP A 86 -12.61 8.75 -2.14
C ASP A 86 -12.09 7.50 -1.41
N LYS A 87 -10.90 7.61 -0.84
CA LYS A 87 -10.23 6.49 -0.16
C LYS A 87 -10.98 6.04 1.10
N LEU A 88 -11.64 6.96 1.81
CA LEU A 88 -12.46 6.60 2.98
C LEU A 88 -13.70 5.83 2.57
N ALA A 89 -14.38 6.23 1.49
CA ALA A 89 -15.50 5.47 0.94
C ALA A 89 -15.06 4.10 0.41
N GLY A 90 -13.87 4.01 -0.18
CA GLY A 90 -13.27 2.73 -0.57
C GLY A 90 -12.97 1.83 0.63
N TYR A 91 -12.42 2.38 1.67
CA TYR A 91 -12.14 1.68 2.92
C TYR A 91 -13.41 1.18 3.61
N ALA A 92 -14.49 1.99 3.59
CA ALA A 92 -15.78 1.60 4.17
C ALA A 92 -16.36 0.32 3.53
N GLN A 93 -16.05 0.01 2.27
CA GLN A 93 -16.46 -1.24 1.62
C GLN A 93 -15.83 -2.48 2.27
N LEU A 94 -14.75 -2.32 3.03
CA LEU A 94 -14.03 -3.39 3.72
C LEU A 94 -14.47 -3.56 5.19
N ALA A 95 -15.46 -2.79 5.66
CA ALA A 95 -15.93 -2.84 7.05
C ALA A 95 -16.44 -4.24 7.47
N HIS A 96 -16.92 -5.05 6.52
CA HIS A 96 -17.39 -6.42 6.76
C HIS A 96 -16.27 -7.38 7.23
N LEU A 97 -14.99 -6.99 7.09
CA LEU A 97 -13.85 -7.80 7.55
C LEU A 97 -13.71 -7.80 9.08
N GLY A 98 -14.33 -6.83 9.79
CA GLY A 98 -14.25 -6.73 11.24
C GLY A 98 -12.83 -6.50 11.76
N ILE A 99 -11.97 -5.84 10.97
CA ILE A 99 -10.60 -5.48 11.35
C ILE A 99 -10.61 -4.03 11.83
N ASP A 100 -10.09 -3.79 13.03
CA ASP A 100 -10.06 -2.45 13.61
C ASP A 100 -9.06 -1.54 12.89
N ASP A 101 -9.35 -0.23 12.82
CA ASP A 101 -8.50 0.77 12.18
C ASP A 101 -7.04 0.70 12.67
N GLY A 102 -6.82 0.39 13.96
CA GLY A 102 -5.51 0.21 14.57
C GLY A 102 -4.71 -1.01 14.07
N GLU A 103 -5.37 -1.95 13.39
CA GLU A 103 -4.80 -3.17 12.82
C GLU A 103 -4.65 -3.09 11.29
N VAL A 104 -4.94 -1.92 10.70
CA VAL A 104 -4.81 -1.67 9.27
C VAL A 104 -3.54 -0.87 8.99
N GLY A 105 -2.75 -1.32 8.01
CA GLY A 105 -1.70 -0.54 7.37
C GLY A 105 -2.20 0.03 6.05
N TYR A 106 -1.79 1.26 5.71
CA TYR A 106 -2.05 1.85 4.40
C TYR A 106 -0.85 2.63 3.88
N MET A 107 -0.49 2.40 2.61
CA MET A 107 0.50 3.22 1.90
C MET A 107 -0.18 3.96 0.76
N GLY A 108 -0.06 5.30 0.78
CA GLY A 108 -0.54 6.24 -0.24
C GLY A 108 0.54 7.28 -0.57
N ASP A 109 0.36 8.03 -1.65
CA ASP A 109 1.39 8.96 -2.14
C ASP A 109 0.90 10.40 -2.34
N ASP A 110 -0.41 10.65 -2.41
CA ASP A 110 -0.93 11.97 -2.73
C ASP A 110 -2.01 12.44 -1.73
N VAL A 111 -2.41 13.68 -1.85
CA VAL A 111 -3.30 14.38 -0.90
C VAL A 111 -4.68 13.73 -0.73
N ASN A 112 -5.17 13.02 -1.73
CA ASN A 112 -6.41 12.25 -1.65
C ASN A 112 -6.31 11.04 -0.71
N ASP A 113 -5.09 10.61 -0.34
CA ASP A 113 -4.85 9.54 0.61
C ASP A 113 -4.87 10.00 2.07
N LEU A 114 -4.70 11.31 2.33
CA LEU A 114 -4.52 11.87 3.69
C LEU A 114 -5.62 11.46 4.65
N GLY A 115 -6.87 11.42 4.22
CA GLY A 115 -7.99 11.02 5.06
C GLY A 115 -7.87 9.59 5.59
N LEU A 116 -7.47 8.66 4.74
CA LEU A 116 -7.27 7.26 5.13
C LEU A 116 -5.95 7.08 5.89
N LEU A 117 -4.88 7.75 5.49
CA LEU A 117 -3.59 7.73 6.19
C LEU A 117 -3.71 8.21 7.64
N ALA A 118 -4.55 9.21 7.92
CA ALA A 118 -4.79 9.71 9.27
C ALA A 118 -5.63 8.74 10.13
N ARG A 119 -6.35 7.81 9.51
CA ARG A 119 -7.28 6.91 10.19
C ARG A 119 -6.65 5.58 10.61
N VAL A 120 -5.74 5.04 9.81
CA VAL A 120 -5.17 3.71 10.00
C VAL A 120 -4.08 3.65 11.08
N GLY A 121 -3.88 2.47 11.67
CA GLY A 121 -2.88 2.23 12.71
C GLY A 121 -1.43 2.37 12.23
N LEU A 122 -1.14 2.00 10.98
CA LEU A 122 0.16 2.18 10.33
C LEU A 122 -0.02 2.92 9.00
N SER A 123 0.34 4.19 8.95
CA SER A 123 0.37 4.96 7.70
C SER A 123 1.78 5.03 7.13
N ALA A 124 1.89 4.91 5.80
CA ALA A 124 3.15 4.90 5.08
C ALA A 124 3.06 5.64 3.75
N CYS A 125 4.20 6.08 3.22
CA CYS A 125 4.30 6.62 1.87
C CYS A 125 5.67 6.34 1.25
N PRO A 126 5.77 6.36 -0.10
CA PRO A 126 7.04 6.35 -0.82
C PRO A 126 7.87 7.62 -0.58
N ALA A 127 9.18 7.55 -0.89
CA ALA A 127 10.09 8.69 -0.76
C ALA A 127 9.69 9.91 -1.60
N ASP A 128 9.08 9.67 -2.75
CA ASP A 128 8.64 10.66 -3.73
C ASP A 128 7.17 11.09 -3.60
N ALA A 129 6.49 10.69 -2.52
CA ALA A 129 5.13 11.12 -2.21
C ALA A 129 5.02 12.64 -2.02
N HIS A 130 3.81 13.17 -2.18
CA HIS A 130 3.53 14.58 -1.97
C HIS A 130 4.04 15.06 -0.60
N PRO A 131 4.68 16.25 -0.48
CA PRO A 131 5.26 16.72 0.78
C PRO A 131 4.30 16.75 1.97
N ALA A 132 3.01 17.00 1.75
CA ALA A 132 1.99 16.97 2.82
C ALA A 132 1.80 15.55 3.36
N VAL A 133 1.82 14.53 2.49
CA VAL A 133 1.71 13.11 2.86
C VAL A 133 2.92 12.68 3.66
N ARG A 134 4.13 13.01 3.18
CA ARG A 134 5.39 12.65 3.87
C ARG A 134 5.49 13.19 5.30
N ARG A 135 4.85 14.33 5.58
CA ARG A 135 4.80 14.91 6.94
C ARG A 135 3.74 14.29 7.85
N ALA A 136 2.77 13.59 7.27
CA ALA A 136 1.59 13.10 7.99
C ALA A 136 1.63 11.60 8.34
N VAL A 137 2.61 10.84 7.80
CA VAL A 137 2.65 9.39 7.95
C VAL A 137 3.65 8.94 9.02
N HIS A 138 3.44 7.71 9.52
CA HIS A 138 4.34 7.07 10.48
C HIS A 138 5.64 6.56 9.83
N PHE A 139 5.58 6.13 8.57
CA PHE A 139 6.72 5.57 7.85
C PHE A 139 6.85 6.19 6.45
N VAL A 140 8.01 6.79 6.18
CA VAL A 140 8.42 7.24 4.84
C VAL A 140 9.48 6.27 4.35
N SER A 141 9.22 5.58 3.25
CA SER A 141 10.20 4.69 2.60
C SER A 141 11.42 5.48 2.11
N ALA A 142 12.60 4.87 2.08
CA ALA A 142 13.76 5.42 1.40
C ALA A 142 13.67 5.28 -0.12
N ALA A 143 12.93 4.29 -0.61
CA ALA A 143 12.68 4.04 -2.01
C ALA A 143 11.44 4.80 -2.52
N PRO A 144 11.42 5.25 -3.80
CA PRO A 144 10.24 5.83 -4.43
C PRO A 144 9.21 4.76 -4.81
N GLY A 145 7.99 5.23 -5.14
CA GLY A 145 6.90 4.36 -5.61
C GLY A 145 7.28 3.55 -6.85
N GLY A 146 6.84 2.29 -6.90
CA GLY A 146 7.15 1.36 -7.98
C GLY A 146 8.64 1.02 -8.12
N ARG A 147 9.44 1.26 -7.10
CA ARG A 147 10.89 1.01 -7.10
C ARG A 147 11.42 0.54 -5.74
N GLY A 148 10.63 -0.21 -4.98
CA GLY A 148 11.04 -0.79 -3.72
C GLY A 148 10.35 -0.23 -2.48
N ALA A 149 9.50 0.80 -2.58
CA ALA A 149 8.80 1.37 -1.43
C ALA A 149 7.89 0.36 -0.74
N VAL A 150 7.12 -0.40 -1.51
CA VAL A 150 6.26 -1.46 -0.98
C VAL A 150 7.09 -2.59 -0.39
N ARG A 151 8.24 -2.92 -1.00
CA ARG A 151 9.18 -3.89 -0.46
C ARG A 151 9.64 -3.51 0.95
N GLU A 152 10.05 -2.26 1.16
CA GLU A 152 10.49 -1.78 2.48
C GLU A 152 9.37 -1.85 3.52
N LEU A 153 8.14 -1.49 3.15
CA LEU A 153 6.98 -1.60 4.04
C LEU A 153 6.69 -3.06 4.41
N CYS A 154 6.73 -3.98 3.45
CA CYS A 154 6.56 -5.41 3.71
C CYS A 154 7.63 -5.94 4.67
N GLU A 155 8.89 -5.56 4.48
CA GLU A 155 10.00 -5.94 5.37
C GLU A 155 9.84 -5.36 6.78
N LEU A 156 9.37 -4.12 6.92
CA LEU A 156 9.05 -3.52 8.21
C LEU A 156 8.00 -4.36 8.97
N VAL A 157 6.90 -4.73 8.31
CA VAL A 157 5.83 -5.53 8.91
C VAL A 157 6.33 -6.94 9.26
N LEU A 158 7.06 -7.60 8.37
CA LEU A 158 7.65 -8.92 8.65
C LEU A 158 8.58 -8.88 9.86
N ARG A 159 9.52 -7.92 9.89
CA ARG A 159 10.44 -7.72 11.02
C ARG A 159 9.69 -7.49 12.32
N ALA A 160 8.67 -6.63 12.32
CA ALA A 160 7.87 -6.32 13.50
C ALA A 160 7.12 -7.55 14.03
N LYS A 161 6.74 -8.47 13.16
CA LYS A 161 6.11 -9.77 13.52
C LYS A 161 7.12 -10.86 13.92
N GLY A 162 8.42 -10.58 13.91
CA GLY A 162 9.47 -11.58 14.18
C GLY A 162 9.67 -12.60 13.07
N LEU A 163 9.23 -12.27 11.85
CA LEU A 163 9.34 -13.10 10.65
C LEU A 163 10.60 -12.74 9.84
N ARG A 164 11.10 -13.70 9.04
CA ARG A 164 12.25 -13.44 8.18
C ARG A 164 11.84 -12.53 7.02
N ALA A 165 12.64 -11.48 6.78
CA ALA A 165 12.48 -10.54 5.68
C ALA A 165 13.46 -10.82 4.52
N HIS A 166 14.13 -11.97 4.56
CA HIS A 166 15.13 -12.43 3.56
C HIS A 166 15.28 -13.95 3.60
#